data_f9b91b9fe9ef1c09705e7831a27f7e4e
#
_entry.id   f9b91b9fe9ef1c09705e7831a27f7e4e
#
_cell.length_a   1.000
_cell.length_b   1.000
_cell.length_c   1.000
_cell.angle_alpha   90.00
_cell.angle_beta   90.00
_cell.angle_gamma   90.00
#
_symmetry.space_group_name_H-M   'P 1'
#
loop_
_entity.id
_entity.type
_entity.pdbx_description
1 polymer ?
#
loop_
_entity_poly.entity_id
_entity_poly.type
_entity_poly.pdbx_seq_one_letter_code
_entity_poly.pdbx_strand_id
1 'polypeptide(L)'
;GYELNYFKDPSQGSVDAQTAILAAERIGIPSGTTIYFAVDFDCYSYQIDTFIIPYFEQIHMIFFSSTNDKNYKVGIYAPRYVCTKVYEAGLASKSFVADMSTGFSCNLGYSMPKNWAFDQFCELNSFSSSPSFPLDKDAYSGRDTGFKKFDAVSTKTDEEIAQENLRAKVKIARNQYVYNVMEPLGYLNKIMDVGVEYDKEISLGTMMSPQGAIDISTKISTSLESSTGKIYNIKVDIGNDGELTQTCKNQIMEISSNLSDTGIEG
;
A
#
# COMPACT_ATOMS: atom_id res chain seq x y z
N GLY A 1 -9.04 6.79 6.58
CA GLY A 1 -9.94 6.06 7.49
C GLY A 1 -10.40 6.91 8.65
N TYR A 2 -11.58 6.59 9.19
CA TYR A 2 -12.25 7.40 10.23
C TYR A 2 -12.28 6.68 11.59
N GLU A 3 -11.67 5.51 11.69
CA GLU A 3 -11.62 4.73 12.93
C GLU A 3 -10.41 3.80 12.96
N LEU A 4 -9.96 3.43 14.17
CA LEU A 4 -8.80 2.58 14.37
C LEU A 4 -8.90 1.21 13.68
N ASN A 5 -10.10 0.62 13.63
CA ASN A 5 -10.30 -0.71 13.04
C ASN A 5 -9.87 -0.77 11.57
N TYR A 6 -9.98 0.35 10.84
CA TYR A 6 -9.55 0.46 9.45
C TYR A 6 -8.05 0.20 9.26
N PHE A 7 -7.23 0.56 10.24
CA PHE A 7 -5.77 0.49 10.19
C PHE A 7 -5.18 -0.75 10.84
N LYS A 8 -5.99 -1.62 11.45
CA LYS A 8 -5.51 -2.82 12.15
C LYS A 8 -4.89 -3.85 11.21
N ASP A 9 -5.39 -3.93 9.98
CA ASP A 9 -4.79 -4.73 8.93
C ASP A 9 -3.93 -3.81 8.04
N PRO A 10 -2.61 -3.87 8.14
CA PRO A 10 -1.74 -3.01 7.34
C PRO A 10 -1.89 -3.24 5.83
N SER A 11 -2.35 -4.42 5.38
CA SER A 11 -2.59 -4.72 3.96
C SER A 11 -3.62 -3.78 3.33
N GLN A 12 -4.50 -3.15 4.14
CA GLN A 12 -5.41 -2.11 3.68
C GLN A 12 -4.67 -0.95 3.01
N GLY A 13 -3.46 -0.63 3.47
CA GLY A 13 -2.61 0.39 2.84
C GLY A 13 -2.25 0.06 1.39
N SER A 14 -1.97 -1.20 1.09
CA SER A 14 -1.71 -1.63 -0.30
C SER A 14 -2.96 -1.51 -1.18
N VAL A 15 -4.13 -1.87 -0.65
CA VAL A 15 -5.41 -1.78 -1.37
C VAL A 15 -5.75 -0.32 -1.67
N ASP A 16 -5.62 0.56 -0.66
CA ASP A 16 -5.91 1.98 -0.80
C ASP A 16 -4.96 2.66 -1.80
N ALA A 17 -3.67 2.36 -1.70
CA ALA A 17 -2.66 2.90 -2.60
C ALA A 17 -2.96 2.58 -4.06
N GLN A 18 -3.29 1.35 -4.36
CA GLN A 18 -3.58 0.90 -5.72
C GLN A 18 -4.89 1.46 -6.25
N THR A 19 -5.92 1.45 -5.40
CA THR A 19 -7.22 2.04 -5.76
C THR A 19 -7.06 3.53 -6.06
N ALA A 20 -6.24 4.24 -5.27
CA ALA A 20 -5.97 5.66 -5.45
C ALA A 20 -5.20 5.94 -6.76
N ILE A 21 -4.16 5.14 -7.06
CA ILE A 21 -3.39 5.27 -8.32
C ILE A 21 -4.31 5.05 -9.53
N LEU A 22 -5.08 3.95 -9.53
CA LEU A 22 -6.01 3.64 -10.63
C LEU A 22 -7.08 4.72 -10.80
N ALA A 23 -7.64 5.23 -9.70
CA ALA A 23 -8.62 6.31 -9.76
C ALA A 23 -8.00 7.59 -10.32
N ALA A 24 -6.79 7.95 -9.89
CA ALA A 24 -6.07 9.12 -10.35
C ALA A 24 -5.75 9.04 -11.86
N GLU A 25 -5.29 7.90 -12.34
CA GLU A 25 -5.04 7.66 -13.76
C GLU A 25 -6.31 7.73 -14.57
N ARG A 26 -7.40 7.12 -14.09
CA ARG A 26 -8.69 7.09 -14.79
C ARG A 26 -9.29 8.47 -15.00
N ILE A 27 -9.09 9.41 -14.08
CA ILE A 27 -9.58 10.79 -14.20
C ILE A 27 -8.55 11.74 -14.78
N GLY A 28 -7.35 11.26 -15.14
CA GLY A 28 -6.31 12.04 -15.78
C GLY A 28 -5.57 12.99 -14.82
N ILE A 29 -5.36 12.61 -13.58
CA ILE A 29 -4.50 13.39 -12.67
C ILE A 29 -3.07 13.41 -13.23
N PRO A 30 -2.44 14.59 -13.35
CA PRO A 30 -1.10 14.71 -13.91
C PRO A 30 -0.04 13.97 -13.10
N SER A 31 1.00 13.53 -13.81
CA SER A 31 2.19 12.91 -13.21
C SER A 31 2.80 13.76 -12.10
N GLY A 32 3.29 13.10 -11.05
CA GLY A 32 3.98 13.75 -9.93
C GLY A 32 3.05 14.44 -8.90
N THR A 33 1.72 14.37 -9.09
CA THR A 33 0.75 14.93 -8.14
C THR A 33 0.80 14.16 -6.81
N THR A 34 0.60 14.86 -5.69
CA THR A 34 0.52 14.23 -4.37
C THR A 34 -0.90 13.72 -4.13
N ILE A 35 -1.01 12.45 -3.70
CA ILE A 35 -2.27 11.83 -3.27
C ILE A 35 -2.23 11.73 -1.73
N TYR A 36 -3.23 12.33 -1.07
CA TYR A 36 -3.29 12.39 0.39
C TYR A 36 -4.15 11.26 0.95
N PHE A 37 -3.58 10.47 1.86
CA PHE A 37 -4.27 9.40 2.58
C PHE A 37 -4.70 9.89 3.96
N ALA A 38 -5.98 9.69 4.29
CA ALA A 38 -6.57 10.26 5.49
C ALA A 38 -6.48 9.33 6.71
N VAL A 39 -5.98 9.89 7.83
CA VAL A 39 -6.10 9.35 9.18
C VAL A 39 -6.95 10.35 9.97
N ASP A 40 -8.27 10.20 9.87
CA ASP A 40 -9.24 11.17 10.36
C ASP A 40 -10.05 10.61 11.54
N PHE A 41 -9.36 10.38 12.64
CA PHE A 41 -9.92 9.97 13.93
C PHE A 41 -8.99 10.41 15.07
N ASP A 42 -9.48 10.39 16.30
CA ASP A 42 -8.67 10.68 17.49
C ASP A 42 -7.65 9.56 17.74
N CYS A 43 -6.51 9.67 17.05
CA CYS A 43 -5.41 8.71 17.12
C CYS A 43 -4.51 9.01 18.31
N TYR A 44 -4.33 8.06 19.22
CA TYR A 44 -3.39 8.17 20.32
C TYR A 44 -1.96 7.86 19.89
N SER A 45 -0.96 8.45 20.57
CA SER A 45 0.44 8.34 20.18
C SER A 45 0.95 6.89 20.01
N TYR A 46 0.54 5.96 20.89
CA TYR A 46 0.93 4.56 20.81
C TYR A 46 0.32 3.82 19.60
N GLN A 47 -0.82 4.32 19.07
CA GLN A 47 -1.48 3.73 17.90
C GLN A 47 -0.76 4.08 16.60
N ILE A 48 -0.01 5.18 16.58
CA ILE A 48 0.71 5.65 15.40
C ILE A 48 1.74 4.59 14.98
N ASP A 49 2.63 4.21 15.89
CA ASP A 49 3.71 3.27 15.59
C ASP A 49 3.17 1.84 15.37
N THR A 50 2.05 1.48 16.02
CA THR A 50 1.46 0.13 15.93
C THR A 50 0.62 -0.10 14.70
N PHE A 51 -0.12 0.91 14.21
CA PHE A 51 -1.12 0.73 13.17
C PHE A 51 -0.93 1.69 11.98
N ILE A 52 -0.61 2.97 12.24
CA ILE A 52 -0.54 3.96 11.18
C ILE A 52 0.76 3.84 10.36
N ILE A 53 1.89 3.65 11.03
CA ILE A 53 3.18 3.47 10.34
C ILE A 53 3.15 2.22 9.46
N PRO A 54 2.76 1.01 9.92
CA PRO A 54 2.66 -0.17 9.06
C PRO A 54 1.70 0.02 7.86
N TYR A 55 0.57 0.71 8.05
CA TYR A 55 -0.35 1.03 6.96
C TYR A 55 0.33 1.93 5.90
N PHE A 56 1.06 2.96 6.31
CA PHE A 56 1.79 3.84 5.39
C PHE A 56 3.02 3.17 4.76
N GLU A 57 3.64 2.20 5.41
CA GLU A 57 4.69 1.37 4.80
C GLU A 57 4.14 0.60 3.61
N GLN A 58 2.93 0.02 3.71
CA GLN A 58 2.27 -0.65 2.59
C GLN A 58 1.93 0.33 1.45
N ILE A 59 1.44 1.53 1.76
CA ILE A 59 1.23 2.58 0.75
C ILE A 59 2.56 2.92 0.05
N HIS A 60 3.60 3.14 0.84
CA HIS A 60 4.93 3.51 0.33
C HIS A 60 5.46 2.46 -0.64
N MET A 61 5.38 1.17 -0.29
CA MET A 61 5.81 0.08 -1.17
C MET A 61 5.12 0.12 -2.54
N ILE A 62 3.80 0.35 -2.57
CA ILE A 62 3.03 0.42 -3.82
C ILE A 62 3.45 1.65 -4.63
N PHE A 63 3.61 2.81 -4.00
CA PHE A 63 4.00 4.05 -4.68
C PHE A 63 5.42 4.03 -5.23
N PHE A 64 6.33 3.25 -4.63
CA PHE A 64 7.70 3.05 -5.12
C PHE A 64 7.84 1.85 -6.06
N SER A 65 6.77 1.11 -6.30
CA SER A 65 6.78 0.02 -7.28
C SER A 65 6.51 0.53 -8.70
N SER A 66 6.74 -0.34 -9.69
CA SER A 66 6.38 -0.08 -11.09
C SER A 66 4.87 0.06 -11.35
N THR A 67 4.01 0.02 -10.30
CA THR A 67 2.57 0.28 -10.41
C THR A 67 2.26 1.77 -10.54
N ASN A 68 3.17 2.62 -10.09
CA ASN A 68 3.04 4.06 -10.08
C ASN A 68 3.80 4.68 -11.25
N ASP A 69 3.38 4.38 -12.47
CA ASP A 69 4.05 4.87 -13.70
C ASP A 69 3.97 6.40 -13.84
N LYS A 70 2.97 7.03 -13.21
CA LYS A 70 2.78 8.48 -13.15
C LYS A 70 3.62 9.17 -12.06
N ASN A 71 4.39 8.42 -11.27
CA ASN A 71 5.20 8.96 -10.18
C ASN A 71 4.41 9.83 -9.19
N TYR A 72 3.16 9.46 -8.88
CA TYR A 72 2.39 10.10 -7.83
C TYR A 72 3.14 10.04 -6.50
N LYS A 73 2.94 11.04 -5.66
CA LYS A 73 3.61 11.15 -4.36
C LYS A 73 2.64 10.84 -3.24
N VAL A 74 3.14 10.24 -2.18
CA VAL A 74 2.35 10.02 -0.96
C VAL A 74 2.28 11.30 -0.15
N GLY A 75 1.06 11.70 0.20
CA GLY A 75 0.75 12.69 1.22
C GLY A 75 -0.09 12.06 2.33
N ILE A 76 -0.15 12.74 3.47
CA ILE A 76 -0.99 12.37 4.60
C ILE A 76 -1.93 13.53 4.97
N TYR A 77 -3.23 13.22 5.22
CA TYR A 77 -4.17 14.11 5.90
C TYR A 77 -4.41 13.57 7.31
N ALA A 78 -4.01 14.30 8.35
CA ALA A 78 -4.10 13.85 9.73
C ALA A 78 -3.85 14.99 10.73
N PRO A 79 -4.06 14.76 12.06
CA PRO A 79 -3.58 15.62 13.13
C PRO A 79 -2.07 15.83 13.08
N ARG A 80 -1.57 16.93 13.66
CA ARG A 80 -0.17 17.40 13.59
C ARG A 80 0.87 16.33 13.90
N TYR A 81 0.70 15.62 15.02
CA TYR A 81 1.69 14.64 15.47
C TYR A 81 1.70 13.38 14.60
N VAL A 82 0.53 12.93 14.13
CA VAL A 82 0.42 11.83 13.18
C VAL A 82 1.14 12.18 11.87
N CYS A 83 0.89 13.37 11.32
CA CYS A 83 1.61 13.88 10.15
C CYS A 83 3.13 13.91 10.36
N THR A 84 3.58 14.40 11.53
CA THR A 84 5.00 14.47 11.87
C THR A 84 5.65 13.09 11.89
N LYS A 85 5.02 12.12 12.54
CA LYS A 85 5.55 10.76 12.67
C LYS A 85 5.68 10.05 11.31
N VAL A 86 4.65 10.13 10.48
CA VAL A 86 4.66 9.52 9.14
C VAL A 86 5.68 10.21 8.22
N TYR A 87 5.85 11.52 8.33
CA TYR A 87 6.89 12.26 7.61
C TYR A 87 8.30 11.89 8.08
N GLU A 88 8.54 11.83 9.38
CA GLU A 88 9.85 11.47 9.95
C GLU A 88 10.25 10.03 9.62
N ALA A 89 9.28 9.14 9.48
CA ALA A 89 9.49 7.78 8.97
C ALA A 89 9.79 7.74 7.44
N GLY A 90 9.74 8.88 6.74
CA GLY A 90 10.01 8.95 5.28
C GLY A 90 8.86 8.42 4.41
N LEU A 91 7.67 8.18 4.99
CA LEU A 91 6.55 7.52 4.32
C LEU A 91 5.59 8.48 3.60
N ALA A 92 5.61 9.78 3.94
CA ALA A 92 4.85 10.81 3.25
C ALA A 92 5.70 12.03 2.93
N SER A 93 5.61 12.53 1.71
CA SER A 93 6.36 13.70 1.24
C SER A 93 5.73 15.04 1.68
N LYS A 94 4.40 15.05 1.88
CA LYS A 94 3.59 16.22 2.20
C LYS A 94 2.58 15.90 3.29
N SER A 95 2.22 16.92 4.08
CA SER A 95 1.16 16.83 5.08
C SER A 95 0.07 17.85 4.81
N PHE A 96 -1.17 17.39 4.86
CA PHE A 96 -2.36 18.19 4.95
C PHE A 96 -2.88 18.06 6.40
N VAL A 97 -2.74 19.12 7.18
CA VAL A 97 -2.98 19.06 8.62
C VAL A 97 -4.45 19.32 8.92
N ALA A 98 -5.05 18.51 9.78
CA ALA A 98 -6.46 18.61 10.19
C ALA A 98 -6.59 19.44 11.47
N ASP A 99 -6.16 20.71 11.47
CA ASP A 99 -6.13 21.56 12.66
C ASP A 99 -7.51 21.91 13.22
N MET A 100 -8.57 21.89 12.40
CA MET A 100 -9.93 22.06 12.90
C MET A 100 -10.41 20.90 13.79
N SER A 101 -9.75 19.74 13.78
CA SER A 101 -9.98 18.64 14.71
C SER A 101 -9.37 18.93 16.09
N THR A 102 -9.79 20.04 16.71
CA THR A 102 -9.18 20.60 17.94
C THR A 102 -9.27 19.68 19.15
N GLY A 103 -10.25 18.75 19.17
CA GLY A 103 -10.43 17.77 20.24
C GLY A 103 -9.54 16.52 20.12
N PHE A 104 -8.81 16.36 19.03
CA PHE A 104 -7.96 15.16 18.83
C PHE A 104 -6.69 15.23 19.66
N SER A 105 -6.35 14.11 20.30
CA SER A 105 -5.24 13.98 21.27
C SER A 105 -3.87 14.27 20.66
N CYS A 106 -3.68 13.99 19.37
CA CYS A 106 -2.42 14.18 18.65
C CYS A 106 -2.41 15.44 17.75
N ASN A 107 -3.21 16.46 18.10
CA ASN A 107 -3.34 17.69 17.31
C ASN A 107 -2.80 18.93 18.05
N LEU A 108 -3.66 19.76 18.63
CA LEU A 108 -3.24 20.98 19.30
C LEU A 108 -2.27 20.70 20.46
N GLY A 109 -1.25 21.54 20.59
CA GLY A 109 -0.14 21.30 21.53
C GLY A 109 1.11 20.69 20.89
N TYR A 110 0.98 20.08 19.72
CA TYR A 110 2.11 19.65 18.90
C TYR A 110 2.48 20.71 17.87
N SER A 111 3.77 20.75 17.52
CA SER A 111 4.26 21.66 16.48
C SER A 111 3.74 21.24 15.11
N MET A 112 3.59 22.21 14.21
CA MET A 112 3.26 21.98 12.82
C MET A 112 4.33 21.08 12.17
N PRO A 113 3.97 20.02 11.40
CA PRO A 113 4.94 19.17 10.73
C PRO A 113 5.76 19.97 9.71
N LYS A 114 7.06 19.68 9.60
CA LYS A 114 7.98 20.43 8.73
C LYS A 114 7.61 20.42 7.25
N ASN A 115 6.92 19.35 6.80
CA ASN A 115 6.49 19.14 5.43
C ASN A 115 5.03 19.57 5.16
N TRP A 116 4.38 20.33 6.05
CA TRP A 116 3.00 20.75 5.85
C TRP A 116 2.82 21.52 4.54
N ALA A 117 1.84 21.13 3.76
CA ALA A 117 1.44 21.77 2.51
C ALA A 117 0.16 22.58 2.69
N PHE A 118 -0.81 21.97 3.35
CA PHE A 118 -2.10 22.56 3.68
C PHE A 118 -2.40 22.38 5.17
N ASP A 119 -3.21 23.29 5.70
CA ASP A 119 -3.70 23.25 7.07
C ASP A 119 -5.18 23.64 7.09
N GLN A 120 -6.04 22.67 7.38
CA GLN A 120 -7.47 22.84 7.50
C GLN A 120 -7.79 23.39 8.90
N PHE A 121 -7.99 24.69 9.00
CA PHE A 121 -8.05 25.40 10.30
C PHE A 121 -9.43 25.90 10.67
N CYS A 122 -10.39 25.94 9.76
CA CYS A 122 -11.71 26.53 10.03
C CYS A 122 -12.77 25.99 9.07
N GLU A 123 -13.94 25.65 9.60
CA GLU A 123 -15.14 25.35 8.83
C GLU A 123 -16.09 26.55 8.78
N LEU A 124 -16.64 26.81 7.62
CA LEU A 124 -17.77 27.72 7.42
C LEU A 124 -19.03 26.91 7.18
N ASN A 125 -19.97 26.93 8.12
CA ASN A 125 -21.23 26.18 7.99
C ASN A 125 -22.09 26.65 6.81
N SER A 126 -21.87 27.88 6.34
CA SER A 126 -22.59 28.45 5.22
C SER A 126 -21.68 29.40 4.45
N PHE A 127 -21.34 29.04 3.24
CA PHE A 127 -20.64 29.85 2.27
C PHE A 127 -21.58 30.08 1.09
N SER A 128 -21.71 31.33 0.64
CA SER A 128 -22.69 31.77 -0.37
C SER A 128 -24.13 31.80 0.12
N SER A 129 -24.94 32.61 -0.50
CA SER A 129 -26.36 32.84 -0.17
C SER A 129 -27.29 31.95 -1.00
N SER A 130 -26.87 31.45 -2.17
CA SER A 130 -27.71 30.60 -3.04
C SER A 130 -26.89 29.91 -4.13
N PRO A 131 -26.72 28.57 -4.09
CA PRO A 131 -27.02 27.71 -2.96
C PRO A 131 -26.06 27.96 -1.79
N SER A 132 -26.54 27.78 -0.56
CA SER A 132 -25.69 27.75 0.63
C SER A 132 -25.07 26.34 0.78
N PHE A 133 -23.77 26.26 1.10
CA PHE A 133 -23.06 25.02 1.34
C PHE A 133 -21.96 25.24 2.38
N PRO A 134 -21.57 24.20 3.14
CA PRO A 134 -20.42 24.25 4.02
C PRO A 134 -19.12 24.32 3.23
N LEU A 135 -18.10 24.96 3.80
CA LEU A 135 -16.78 25.10 3.19
C LEU A 135 -15.70 25.10 4.28
N ASP A 136 -14.69 24.29 4.09
CA ASP A 136 -13.49 24.33 4.93
C ASP A 136 -12.48 25.34 4.38
N LYS A 137 -11.81 26.04 5.30
CA LYS A 137 -10.74 26.96 4.98
C LYS A 137 -9.40 26.30 5.23
N ASP A 138 -8.55 26.35 4.21
CA ASP A 138 -7.21 25.80 4.24
C ASP A 138 -6.16 26.92 4.13
N ALA A 139 -5.17 26.88 5.01
CA ALA A 139 -3.95 27.63 4.82
C ALA A 139 -3.01 26.90 3.85
N TYR A 140 -2.29 27.66 3.05
CA TYR A 140 -1.41 27.14 2.00
C TYR A 140 0.03 27.56 2.24
N SER A 141 0.95 26.59 2.31
CA SER A 141 2.38 26.84 2.56
C SER A 141 3.22 27.09 1.30
N GLY A 142 2.70 26.84 0.13
CA GLY A 142 3.43 26.87 -1.13
C GLY A 142 4.20 25.59 -1.46
N ARG A 143 4.18 24.55 -0.60
CA ARG A 143 4.95 23.30 -0.82
C ARG A 143 4.27 22.31 -1.74
N ASP A 144 2.97 22.42 -1.94
CA ASP A 144 2.21 21.64 -2.90
C ASP A 144 1.31 22.58 -3.72
N THR A 145 1.57 22.66 -5.01
CA THR A 145 0.82 23.56 -5.90
C THR A 145 -0.44 22.91 -6.47
N GLY A 146 -0.67 21.63 -6.16
CA GLY A 146 -1.72 20.85 -6.81
C GLY A 146 -1.53 20.82 -8.34
N PHE A 147 -2.63 20.70 -9.08
CA PHE A 147 -2.63 20.77 -10.54
C PHE A 147 -3.82 21.62 -11.03
N LYS A 148 -3.70 22.16 -12.25
CA LYS A 148 -4.71 23.08 -12.83
C LYS A 148 -5.48 22.46 -14.01
N LYS A 149 -4.99 21.37 -14.58
CA LYS A 149 -5.58 20.71 -15.73
C LYS A 149 -5.39 19.21 -15.60
N PHE A 150 -6.42 18.48 -16.00
CA PHE A 150 -6.30 17.04 -16.15
C PHE A 150 -5.55 16.70 -17.45
N ASP A 151 -4.81 15.60 -17.42
CA ASP A 151 -4.27 15.01 -18.65
C ASP A 151 -5.43 14.50 -19.52
N ALA A 152 -5.23 14.45 -20.83
CA ALA A 152 -6.20 13.82 -21.71
C ALA A 152 -6.31 12.33 -21.35
N VAL A 153 -7.51 11.91 -20.97
CA VAL A 153 -7.81 10.50 -20.72
C VAL A 153 -8.32 9.91 -22.02
N SER A 154 -7.69 8.83 -22.50
CA SER A 154 -8.27 8.04 -23.57
C SER A 154 -9.61 7.47 -23.07
N THR A 155 -10.68 7.61 -23.85
CA THR A 155 -11.96 6.96 -23.56
C THR A 155 -11.76 5.45 -23.69
N LYS A 156 -11.46 4.80 -22.56
CA LYS A 156 -11.32 3.35 -22.49
C LYS A 156 -12.70 2.73 -22.49
N THR A 157 -12.84 1.64 -23.20
CA THR A 157 -14.05 0.81 -23.14
C THR A 157 -14.17 0.13 -21.78
N ASP A 158 -15.37 -0.31 -21.39
CA ASP A 158 -15.59 -1.06 -20.16
C ASP A 158 -14.74 -2.35 -20.10
N GLU A 159 -14.44 -2.94 -21.27
CA GLU A 159 -13.55 -4.11 -21.39
C GLU A 159 -12.09 -3.76 -21.10
N GLU A 160 -11.60 -2.63 -21.58
CA GLU A 160 -10.25 -2.15 -21.28
C GLU A 160 -10.09 -1.79 -19.81
N ILE A 161 -11.12 -1.19 -19.19
CA ILE A 161 -11.17 -0.92 -17.75
C ILE A 161 -11.17 -2.23 -16.95
N ALA A 162 -11.94 -3.24 -17.38
CA ALA A 162 -11.95 -4.55 -16.72
C ALA A 162 -10.59 -5.26 -16.83
N GLN A 163 -9.92 -5.18 -17.97
CA GLN A 163 -8.57 -5.72 -18.16
C GLN A 163 -7.52 -5.01 -17.28
N GLU A 164 -7.60 -3.69 -17.15
CA GLU A 164 -6.71 -2.94 -16.28
C GLU A 164 -6.93 -3.26 -14.80
N ASN A 165 -8.19 -3.34 -14.37
CA ASN A 165 -8.54 -3.77 -13.02
C ASN A 165 -8.02 -5.20 -12.72
N LEU A 166 -8.07 -6.09 -13.72
CA LEU A 166 -7.52 -7.43 -13.60
C LEU A 166 -6.00 -7.42 -13.48
N ARG A 167 -5.30 -6.66 -14.36
CA ARG A 167 -3.84 -6.49 -14.29
C ARG A 167 -3.41 -5.90 -12.95
N ALA A 168 -4.18 -4.93 -12.41
CA ALA A 168 -3.95 -4.38 -11.11
C ALA A 168 -4.08 -5.44 -10.01
N LYS A 169 -5.13 -6.25 -10.01
CA LYS A 169 -5.30 -7.36 -9.04
C LYS A 169 -4.17 -8.38 -9.13
N VAL A 170 -3.72 -8.74 -10.33
CA VAL A 170 -2.54 -9.62 -10.53
C VAL A 170 -1.28 -9.01 -9.93
N LYS A 171 -1.09 -7.70 -10.16
CA LYS A 171 0.06 -6.95 -9.64
C LYS A 171 0.03 -6.86 -8.11
N ILE A 172 -1.17 -6.73 -7.50
CA ILE A 172 -1.41 -6.78 -6.05
C ILE A 172 -0.98 -8.13 -5.49
N ALA A 173 -1.56 -9.21 -6.02
CA ALA A 173 -1.26 -10.56 -5.57
C ALA A 173 0.24 -10.87 -5.70
N ARG A 174 0.88 -10.41 -6.79
CA ARG A 174 2.32 -10.53 -6.99
C ARG A 174 3.15 -9.75 -5.96
N ASN A 175 2.76 -8.52 -5.65
CA ASN A 175 3.49 -7.69 -4.69
C ASN A 175 3.33 -8.21 -3.25
N GLN A 176 2.13 -8.63 -2.86
CA GLN A 176 1.90 -9.31 -1.59
C GLN A 176 2.72 -10.61 -1.50
N TYR A 177 2.80 -11.36 -2.59
CA TYR A 177 3.65 -12.55 -2.67
C TYR A 177 5.13 -12.20 -2.46
N VAL A 178 5.65 -11.19 -3.16
CA VAL A 178 7.04 -10.74 -3.02
C VAL A 178 7.33 -10.34 -1.57
N TYR A 179 6.44 -9.55 -0.96
CA TYR A 179 6.62 -9.09 0.40
C TYR A 179 6.50 -10.21 1.45
N ASN A 180 5.47 -11.03 1.37
CA ASN A 180 5.21 -12.05 2.40
C ASN A 180 6.05 -13.33 2.24
N VAL A 181 6.56 -13.60 1.05
CA VAL A 181 7.25 -14.86 0.72
C VAL A 181 8.68 -14.63 0.26
N MET A 182 8.92 -13.68 -0.65
CA MET A 182 10.24 -13.52 -1.24
C MET A 182 11.21 -12.72 -0.36
N GLU A 183 10.72 -11.81 0.49
CA GLU A 183 11.60 -11.08 1.40
C GLU A 183 12.18 -11.97 2.49
N PRO A 184 11.39 -12.81 3.20
CA PRO A 184 11.94 -13.83 4.08
C PRO A 184 12.85 -14.85 3.38
N LEU A 185 12.49 -15.27 2.14
CA LEU A 185 13.33 -16.17 1.33
C LEU A 185 14.56 -15.46 0.75
N GLY A 186 14.48 -14.17 0.45
CA GLY A 186 15.61 -13.33 0.05
C GLY A 186 16.63 -13.14 1.18
N TYR A 187 16.18 -13.17 2.43
CA TYR A 187 17.06 -13.25 3.59
C TYR A 187 17.81 -14.60 3.64
N LEU A 188 17.11 -15.69 3.43
CA LEU A 188 17.71 -17.04 3.30
C LEU A 188 18.67 -17.13 2.10
N ASN A 189 18.34 -16.52 0.95
CA ASN A 189 19.23 -16.44 -0.21
C ASN A 189 20.55 -15.70 0.08
N LYS A 190 20.52 -14.66 0.90
CA LYS A 190 21.74 -13.94 1.30
C LYS A 190 22.65 -14.75 2.20
N ILE A 191 22.08 -15.66 2.99
CA ILE A 191 22.83 -16.50 3.94
C ILE A 191 23.32 -17.79 3.25
N MET A 192 22.59 -18.31 2.26
CA MET A 192 22.75 -19.70 1.79
C MET A 192 22.99 -19.84 0.30
N ASP A 193 23.02 -18.77 -0.48
CA ASP A 193 23.17 -18.79 -1.94
C ASP A 193 22.20 -19.77 -2.63
N VAL A 194 20.92 -19.64 -2.32
CA VAL A 194 19.84 -20.56 -2.65
C VAL A 194 18.86 -19.93 -3.63
N GLY A 195 18.62 -20.53 -4.79
CA GLY A 195 17.52 -20.17 -5.70
C GLY A 195 16.23 -20.95 -5.37
N VAL A 196 15.07 -20.31 -5.38
CA VAL A 196 13.77 -20.94 -5.04
C VAL A 196 12.87 -21.05 -6.25
N GLU A 197 12.47 -22.26 -6.66
CA GLU A 197 11.44 -22.47 -7.68
C GLU A 197 10.07 -22.79 -7.06
N TYR A 198 9.04 -22.15 -7.57
CA TYR A 198 7.70 -22.10 -6.99
C TYR A 198 6.63 -22.22 -8.07
N ASP A 199 5.61 -23.04 -7.84
CA ASP A 199 4.47 -23.16 -8.74
C ASP A 199 3.15 -23.08 -7.96
N LYS A 200 2.41 -21.98 -8.13
CA LYS A 200 1.05 -21.81 -7.60
C LYS A 200 0.12 -21.16 -8.61
N GLU A 201 -1.07 -21.73 -8.72
CA GLU A 201 -2.19 -21.11 -9.42
C GLU A 201 -3.02 -20.28 -8.44
N ILE A 202 -3.11 -18.96 -8.68
CA ILE A 202 -3.91 -18.05 -7.89
C ILE A 202 -5.17 -17.73 -8.70
N SER A 203 -6.35 -18.08 -8.16
CA SER A 203 -7.62 -17.67 -8.75
C SER A 203 -7.81 -16.17 -8.52
N LEU A 204 -7.96 -15.43 -9.61
CA LEU A 204 -8.20 -13.98 -9.61
C LEU A 204 -9.69 -13.64 -9.67
N GLY A 205 -10.53 -14.66 -9.76
CA GLY A 205 -11.99 -14.56 -9.86
C GLY A 205 -12.53 -14.97 -11.22
N THR A 206 -13.84 -14.96 -11.33
CA THR A 206 -14.57 -15.33 -12.54
C THR A 206 -15.01 -14.08 -13.28
N MET A 207 -14.69 -13.98 -14.57
CA MET A 207 -15.16 -12.90 -15.44
C MET A 207 -16.32 -13.41 -16.31
N MET A 208 -17.43 -12.67 -16.33
CA MET A 208 -18.56 -12.99 -17.21
C MET A 208 -18.30 -12.42 -18.60
N SER A 209 -18.33 -13.28 -19.61
CA SER A 209 -18.27 -12.89 -21.01
C SER A 209 -19.60 -13.21 -21.71
N PRO A 210 -19.87 -12.65 -22.90
CA PRO A 210 -21.06 -13.03 -23.69
C PRO A 210 -21.11 -14.52 -24.06
N GLN A 211 -19.96 -15.21 -23.99
CA GLN A 211 -19.83 -16.65 -24.26
C GLN A 211 -19.88 -17.53 -23.00
N GLY A 212 -19.96 -16.93 -21.79
CA GLY A 212 -20.04 -17.64 -20.52
C GLY A 212 -19.05 -17.12 -19.48
N ALA A 213 -18.98 -17.81 -18.35
CA ALA A 213 -18.06 -17.51 -17.26
C ALA A 213 -16.63 -17.99 -17.62
N ILE A 214 -15.63 -17.12 -17.43
CA ILE A 214 -14.21 -17.43 -17.60
C ILE A 214 -13.55 -17.30 -16.23
N ASP A 215 -13.03 -18.41 -15.71
CA ASP A 215 -12.20 -18.39 -14.50
C ASP A 215 -10.79 -17.90 -14.87
N ILE A 216 -10.33 -16.87 -14.18
CA ILE A 216 -9.04 -16.26 -14.42
C ILE A 216 -8.12 -16.66 -13.28
N SER A 217 -7.02 -17.33 -13.65
CA SER A 217 -5.97 -17.71 -12.72
C SER A 217 -4.60 -17.27 -13.24
N THR A 218 -3.63 -17.11 -12.35
CA THR A 218 -2.24 -16.89 -12.71
C THR A 218 -1.36 -17.91 -12.04
N LYS A 219 -0.39 -18.43 -12.78
CA LYS A 219 0.63 -19.34 -12.25
C LYS A 219 1.91 -18.59 -11.95
N ILE A 220 2.47 -18.84 -10.78
CA ILE A 220 3.78 -18.34 -10.36
C ILE A 220 4.64 -19.55 -10.05
N SER A 221 5.79 -19.65 -10.71
CA SER A 221 6.76 -20.76 -10.52
C SER A 221 8.13 -20.23 -10.14
N THR A 222 8.78 -20.86 -9.16
CA THR A 222 10.17 -20.58 -8.76
C THR A 222 10.87 -21.87 -8.29
N SER A 223 12.15 -22.07 -8.56
CA SER A 223 12.94 -23.24 -8.06
C SER A 223 14.05 -22.85 -7.11
N LEU A 224 14.40 -23.76 -6.19
CA LEU A 224 15.45 -23.58 -5.19
C LEU A 224 16.65 -24.47 -5.50
N GLU A 225 17.81 -23.88 -5.79
CA GLU A 225 19.09 -24.59 -5.91
C GLU A 225 20.01 -24.19 -4.74
N SER A 226 20.61 -25.18 -4.07
CA SER A 226 21.61 -24.91 -3.04
C SER A 226 23.01 -24.97 -3.61
N SER A 227 23.93 -24.16 -3.08
CA SER A 227 25.35 -24.16 -3.42
C SER A 227 26.06 -25.52 -3.18
N THR A 228 25.42 -26.44 -2.47
CA THR A 228 25.90 -27.81 -2.22
C THR A 228 25.42 -28.84 -3.26
N GLY A 229 24.68 -28.41 -4.29
CA GLY A 229 24.14 -29.29 -5.34
C GLY A 229 22.96 -30.16 -4.89
N LYS A 230 22.41 -29.97 -3.69
CA LYS A 230 21.17 -30.61 -3.26
C LYS A 230 19.99 -29.70 -3.67
N ILE A 231 19.14 -30.22 -4.56
CA ILE A 231 17.89 -29.55 -4.96
C ILE A 231 16.83 -29.86 -3.90
N TYR A 232 16.34 -28.84 -3.23
CA TYR A 232 15.20 -28.94 -2.32
C TYR A 232 13.97 -28.40 -3.04
N ASN A 233 13.03 -29.28 -3.39
CA ASN A 233 11.74 -28.85 -3.94
C ASN A 233 10.81 -28.45 -2.80
N ILE A 234 10.72 -27.15 -2.53
CA ILE A 234 9.73 -26.60 -1.61
C ILE A 234 8.48 -26.29 -2.41
N LYS A 235 7.39 -26.98 -2.13
CA LYS A 235 6.07 -26.63 -2.65
C LYS A 235 5.51 -25.52 -1.78
N VAL A 236 5.69 -24.27 -2.23
CA VAL A 236 5.14 -23.11 -1.51
C VAL A 236 3.63 -23.07 -1.74
N ASP A 237 2.85 -23.30 -0.69
CA ASP A 237 1.39 -23.20 -0.69
C ASP A 237 0.96 -21.99 0.13
N ILE A 238 0.19 -21.10 -0.50
CA ILE A 238 -0.31 -19.85 0.12
C ILE A 238 -1.79 -20.02 0.37
N GLY A 239 -2.20 -19.73 1.61
CA GLY A 239 -3.62 -19.71 2.00
C GLY A 239 -4.40 -18.58 1.30
N ASN A 240 -5.72 -18.62 1.43
CA ASN A 240 -6.60 -17.57 0.88
C ASN A 240 -6.42 -16.19 1.55
N ASP A 241 -5.72 -16.16 2.69
CA ASP A 241 -5.30 -14.98 3.44
C ASP A 241 -3.99 -14.34 2.93
N GLY A 242 -3.35 -14.96 1.92
CA GLY A 242 -2.08 -14.50 1.38
C GLY A 242 -0.84 -14.92 2.20
N GLU A 243 -1.03 -15.68 3.30
CA GLU A 243 0.06 -16.21 4.11
C GLU A 243 0.51 -17.61 3.65
N LEU A 244 1.78 -17.95 3.96
CA LEU A 244 2.29 -19.30 3.79
C LEU A 244 1.47 -20.29 4.63
N THR A 245 1.00 -21.37 4.01
CA THR A 245 0.33 -22.43 4.78
C THR A 245 1.27 -23.02 5.83
N GLN A 246 0.68 -23.58 6.90
CA GLN A 246 1.46 -24.23 7.96
C GLN A 246 2.36 -25.35 7.42
N THR A 247 1.92 -26.03 6.36
CA THR A 247 2.72 -27.07 5.68
C THR A 247 3.98 -26.49 5.06
N CYS A 248 3.88 -25.35 4.40
CA CYS A 248 5.04 -24.67 3.82
C CYS A 248 5.99 -24.13 4.92
N LYS A 249 5.44 -23.52 5.99
CA LYS A 249 6.22 -23.07 7.15
C LYS A 249 7.01 -24.24 7.78
N ASN A 250 6.40 -25.42 7.89
CA ASN A 250 7.05 -26.60 8.45
C ASN A 250 8.16 -27.14 7.53
N GLN A 251 7.97 -27.15 6.20
CA GLN A 251 9.01 -27.55 5.23
C GLN A 251 10.22 -26.61 5.28
N ILE A 252 10.00 -25.32 5.40
CA ILE A 252 11.08 -24.32 5.55
C ILE A 252 11.85 -24.56 6.86
N MET A 253 11.14 -24.84 7.96
CA MET A 253 11.79 -25.14 9.25
C MET A 253 12.58 -26.44 9.22
N GLU A 254 12.07 -27.48 8.54
CA GLU A 254 12.77 -28.77 8.39
C GLU A 254 14.07 -28.62 7.58
N ILE A 255 14.04 -27.84 6.50
CA ILE A 255 15.25 -27.52 5.71
C ILE A 255 16.24 -26.73 6.55
N SER A 256 15.77 -25.72 7.30
CA SER A 256 16.61 -24.91 8.20
C SER A 256 17.27 -25.76 9.27
N SER A 257 16.55 -26.72 9.89
CA SER A 257 17.12 -27.63 10.90
C SER A 257 18.14 -28.60 10.31
N ASN A 258 17.88 -29.12 9.10
CA ASN A 258 18.83 -30.01 8.41
C ASN A 258 20.13 -29.29 7.98
N LEU A 259 20.10 -27.97 7.87
CA LEU A 259 21.27 -27.16 7.52
C LEU A 259 22.07 -26.77 8.77
N SER A 260 21.43 -26.60 9.93
CA SER A 260 22.13 -26.39 11.20
C SER A 260 22.92 -27.62 11.65
N ASP A 261 22.43 -28.82 11.32
CA ASP A 261 23.15 -30.09 11.60
C ASP A 261 24.39 -30.30 10.71
N THR A 262 24.56 -29.51 9.64
CA THR A 262 25.76 -29.57 8.77
C THR A 262 26.90 -28.64 9.21
N GLY A 263 26.78 -28.00 10.38
CA GLY A 263 27.90 -27.26 11.00
C GLY A 263 28.12 -25.84 10.44
N ILE A 264 27.13 -25.26 9.77
CA ILE A 264 27.15 -23.85 9.39
C ILE A 264 26.50 -23.08 10.53
N GLU A 265 27.30 -22.71 11.55
CA GLU A 265 26.92 -21.71 12.53
C GLU A 265 26.91 -20.33 11.84
N GLY A 266 25.73 -19.67 11.82
CA GLY A 266 25.52 -18.31 11.35
C GLY A 266 25.60 -17.31 12.48
#